data_213e2972e5b0d91353f5ce2a03fc3980
#
_entry.id   213e2972e5b0d91353f5ce2a03fc3980
#
_cell.length_a   1.000
_cell.length_b   1.000
_cell.length_c   1.000
_cell.angle_alpha   90.00
_cell.angle_beta   90.00
_cell.angle_gamma   90.00
#
_symmetry.space_group_name_H-M   'P 1'
#
loop_
_entity.id
_entity.type
_entity.pdbx_description
1 polymer ?
#
loop_
_entity_poly.entity_id
_entity_poly.type
_entity_poly.pdbx_seq_one_letter_code
_entity_poly.pdbx_strand_id
1 'polypeptide(L)'
;MKKQILLLIVALIAISFSTAYGQSLAPRAITCLTSDALHPVAGQPYNYVVDVPNPAGTKEYTWFVTQDQHFINAGVLTASRETILGNLLAATGTGYNDVSNGSNTLSLTWKSFAYDPTAPVFVVIQVKNDAGGGACVTQNMKVYKIQPQNAFTLDIANLQSAATPNLAGTLVAGYGANLDKCIHDIVDAAYDANAPEGVIYDYGTDYMFYEVVAANFTGSWKPSFTLTGVDPNETVTVEWATDKVFTTPHALTLAAGVWSSADVYTAVAAGGAVGPLGESIFVRVTLDHSTTTNYQGLADEAVVLAVDGLTNLSAIPAQQLGDIHYEAGATLPAQACPWVDAFANDIATQTLKPRPTINAGATMPTPGLLAVKP
;
A
#
# COMPACT_ATOMS: atom_id res chain seq x y z
N MET A 1 14.27 28.72 -36.67
CA MET A 1 13.74 27.36 -36.98
C MET A 1 14.56 26.23 -36.38
N LYS A 2 15.87 26.08 -36.61
CA LYS A 2 16.65 24.94 -36.07
C LYS A 2 16.65 24.82 -34.54
N LYS A 3 16.71 25.93 -33.78
CA LYS A 3 16.68 25.90 -32.28
C LYS A 3 15.31 25.52 -31.72
N GLN A 4 14.22 25.86 -32.39
CA GLN A 4 12.86 25.51 -31.97
C GLN A 4 12.54 24.03 -32.21
N ILE A 5 13.08 23.47 -33.30
CA ILE A 5 12.96 22.03 -33.61
C ILE A 5 13.74 21.20 -32.57
N LEU A 6 14.93 21.65 -32.18
CA LEU A 6 15.73 20.96 -31.16
C LEU A 6 15.04 20.96 -29.78
N LEU A 7 14.40 22.07 -29.38
CA LEU A 7 13.63 22.19 -28.15
C LEU A 7 12.40 21.27 -28.19
N LEU A 8 11.73 21.13 -29.32
CA LEU A 8 10.58 20.25 -29.49
C LEU A 8 10.99 18.79 -29.42
N ILE A 9 12.14 18.42 -29.99
CA ILE A 9 12.67 17.05 -29.92
C ILE A 9 13.08 16.70 -28.48
N VAL A 10 13.74 17.62 -27.75
CA VAL A 10 14.10 17.41 -26.34
C VAL A 10 12.86 17.29 -25.45
N ALA A 11 11.81 18.08 -25.69
CA ALA A 11 10.55 17.97 -24.99
C ALA A 11 9.82 16.65 -25.30
N LEU A 12 9.82 16.19 -26.57
CA LEU A 12 9.25 14.90 -26.94
C LEU A 12 10.01 13.72 -26.32
N ILE A 13 11.35 13.80 -26.27
CA ILE A 13 12.18 12.79 -25.61
C ILE A 13 11.94 12.80 -24.10
N ALA A 14 11.81 13.96 -23.45
CA ALA A 14 11.49 14.06 -22.04
C ALA A 14 10.11 13.46 -21.70
N ILE A 15 9.11 13.65 -22.59
CA ILE A 15 7.78 13.06 -22.43
C ILE A 15 7.83 11.53 -22.66
N SER A 16 8.68 11.04 -23.59
CA SER A 16 8.80 9.60 -23.83
C SER A 16 9.56 8.84 -22.72
N PHE A 17 10.41 9.52 -21.95
CA PHE A 17 11.07 8.90 -20.79
C PHE A 17 10.16 8.83 -19.55
N SER A 18 9.15 9.68 -19.46
CA SER A 18 8.18 9.62 -18.34
C SER A 18 7.12 8.51 -18.48
N THR A 19 7.03 7.85 -19.64
CA THR A 19 6.07 6.76 -19.90
C THR A 19 6.68 5.36 -19.88
N ALA A 20 7.99 5.24 -19.60
CA ALA A 20 8.69 3.95 -19.58
C ALA A 20 8.72 3.27 -18.20
N TYR A 21 8.18 3.90 -17.14
CA TYR A 21 7.85 3.17 -15.92
C TYR A 21 6.56 2.40 -16.19
N GLY A 22 6.65 1.08 -16.22
CA GLY A 22 5.52 0.20 -16.50
C GLY A 22 4.26 0.68 -15.75
N GLN A 23 3.13 0.64 -16.42
CA GLN A 23 1.85 1.04 -15.83
C GLN A 23 1.66 0.25 -14.54
N SER A 24 1.67 0.97 -13.43
CA SER A 24 1.17 0.46 -12.16
C SER A 24 -0.31 0.16 -12.31
N LEU A 25 -0.77 -0.94 -11.76
CA LEU A 25 -2.21 -1.21 -11.69
C LEU A 25 -2.85 -0.14 -10.79
N ALA A 26 -3.94 0.46 -11.26
CA ALA A 26 -4.71 1.34 -10.39
C ALA A 26 -5.40 0.49 -9.31
N PRO A 27 -5.41 0.93 -8.05
CA PRO A 27 -6.15 0.24 -6.99
C PRO A 27 -7.61 0.06 -7.36
N ARG A 28 -8.22 -1.03 -6.90
CA ARG A 28 -9.65 -1.24 -7.09
C ARG A 28 -10.45 -0.15 -6.40
N ALA A 29 -11.42 0.43 -7.11
CA ALA A 29 -12.28 1.44 -6.54
C ALA A 29 -13.17 0.84 -5.44
N ILE A 30 -13.15 1.45 -4.26
CA ILE A 30 -14.07 1.10 -3.18
C ILE A 30 -15.42 1.77 -3.51
N THR A 31 -16.38 1.00 -4.00
CA THR A 31 -17.68 1.52 -4.44
C THR A 31 -18.67 1.73 -3.29
N CYS A 32 -18.39 1.22 -2.12
CA CYS A 32 -19.26 1.27 -0.95
C CYS A 32 -19.02 2.49 -0.06
N LEU A 33 -17.91 3.23 -0.23
CA LEU A 33 -17.61 4.43 0.52
C LEU A 33 -18.08 5.68 -0.24
N THR A 34 -19.03 6.39 0.36
CA THR A 34 -19.28 7.79 -0.01
C THR A 34 -18.54 8.68 0.96
N SER A 35 -17.48 9.33 0.48
CA SER A 35 -16.74 10.31 1.28
C SER A 35 -17.25 11.72 1.04
N ASP A 36 -17.37 12.48 2.11
CA ASP A 36 -17.71 13.91 2.11
C ASP A 36 -16.89 14.65 3.17
N ALA A 37 -17.15 15.94 3.33
CA ALA A 37 -16.41 16.75 4.30
C ALA A 37 -16.65 16.35 5.77
N LEU A 38 -17.72 15.62 6.09
CA LEU A 38 -18.02 15.12 7.44
C LEU A 38 -17.52 13.68 7.63
N HIS A 39 -17.39 12.93 6.55
CA HIS A 39 -16.92 11.55 6.50
C HIS A 39 -15.69 11.43 5.57
N PRO A 40 -14.59 12.13 5.90
CA PRO A 40 -13.44 12.17 5.03
C PRO A 40 -12.68 10.84 5.01
N VAL A 41 -12.05 10.55 3.88
CA VAL A 41 -11.00 9.54 3.75
C VAL A 41 -9.63 10.22 3.73
N ALA A 42 -8.60 9.49 4.13
CA ALA A 42 -7.25 10.01 4.16
C ALA A 42 -6.72 10.37 2.76
N GLY A 43 -5.83 11.35 2.70
CA GLY A 43 -5.12 11.73 1.48
C GLY A 43 -5.91 12.53 0.45
N GLN A 44 -7.19 12.83 0.71
CA GLN A 44 -8.03 13.64 -0.17
C GLN A 44 -8.35 15.00 0.43
N PRO A 45 -8.36 16.09 -0.37
CA PRO A 45 -8.77 17.41 0.11
C PRO A 45 -10.29 17.53 0.18
N TYR A 46 -10.79 18.12 1.26
CA TYR A 46 -12.21 18.42 1.49
C TYR A 46 -12.41 19.92 1.74
N ASN A 47 -13.44 20.48 1.14
CA ASN A 47 -13.79 21.89 1.29
C ASN A 47 -14.94 22.06 2.27
N TYR A 48 -14.75 22.98 3.20
CA TYR A 48 -15.75 23.46 4.15
C TYR A 48 -16.10 24.89 3.77
N VAL A 49 -17.38 25.17 3.56
CA VAL A 49 -17.85 26.49 3.14
C VAL A 49 -18.98 26.94 4.03
N VAL A 50 -18.92 28.19 4.48
CA VAL A 50 -20.03 28.82 5.20
C VAL A 50 -20.53 30.04 4.44
N ASP A 51 -21.85 30.21 4.45
CA ASP A 51 -22.51 31.41 4.00
C ASP A 51 -23.00 32.22 5.21
N VAL A 52 -22.68 33.50 5.21
CA VAL A 52 -23.04 34.42 6.31
C VAL A 52 -23.69 35.66 5.68
N PRO A 53 -24.97 35.54 5.25
CA PRO A 53 -25.62 36.61 4.49
C PRO A 53 -25.91 37.86 5.33
N ASN A 54 -26.16 37.71 6.63
CA ASN A 54 -26.54 38.77 7.53
C ASN A 54 -25.84 38.64 8.90
N PRO A 55 -25.69 39.73 9.65
CA PRO A 55 -25.94 41.16 9.31
C PRO A 55 -24.87 41.69 8.33
N ALA A 56 -25.17 42.85 7.75
CA ALA A 56 -24.16 43.59 6.97
C ALA A 56 -23.00 44.01 7.89
N GLY A 57 -21.80 44.10 7.31
CA GLY A 57 -20.58 44.49 8.06
C GLY A 57 -19.36 43.71 7.57
N THR A 58 -18.21 44.01 8.15
CA THR A 58 -16.96 43.30 7.91
C THR A 58 -16.94 42.00 8.70
N LYS A 59 -16.68 40.90 8.02
CA LYS A 59 -16.66 39.58 8.63
C LYS A 59 -15.22 39.05 8.71
N GLU A 60 -14.87 38.53 9.89
CA GLU A 60 -13.64 37.77 10.16
C GLU A 60 -13.98 36.32 10.39
N TYR A 61 -13.25 35.44 9.76
CA TYR A 61 -13.45 33.99 9.83
C TYR A 61 -12.26 33.36 10.52
N THR A 62 -12.52 32.55 11.56
CA THR A 62 -11.50 31.76 12.26
C THR A 62 -11.84 30.28 12.13
N TRP A 63 -11.02 29.53 11.40
CA TRP A 63 -11.17 28.10 11.22
C TRP A 63 -10.12 27.35 12.03
N PHE A 64 -10.53 26.33 12.76
CA PHE A 64 -9.61 25.44 13.46
C PHE A 64 -10.17 24.03 13.58
N VAL A 65 -9.25 23.07 13.83
CA VAL A 65 -9.55 21.66 14.14
C VAL A 65 -9.24 21.43 15.61
N THR A 66 -10.08 20.68 16.30
CA THR A 66 -9.89 20.38 17.72
C THR A 66 -10.56 19.06 18.12
N GLN A 67 -10.04 18.43 19.18
CA GLN A 67 -10.70 17.35 19.93
C GLN A 67 -11.29 17.86 21.26
N ASP A 68 -11.06 19.12 21.58
CA ASP A 68 -11.67 19.74 22.75
C ASP A 68 -13.18 19.93 22.51
N GLN A 69 -13.98 19.46 23.44
CA GLN A 69 -15.43 19.59 23.40
C GLN A 69 -15.93 20.93 23.89
N HIS A 70 -15.04 21.78 24.44
CA HIS A 70 -15.32 23.15 24.86
C HIS A 70 -14.68 24.13 23.88
N PHE A 71 -15.34 24.42 22.79
CA PHE A 71 -14.81 25.24 21.69
C PHE A 71 -14.52 26.69 22.06
N ILE A 72 -15.32 27.24 23.00
CA ILE A 72 -15.20 28.59 23.51
C ILE A 72 -15.58 28.60 25.01
N ASN A 73 -14.80 29.28 25.83
CA ASN A 73 -15.07 29.47 27.25
C ASN A 73 -14.85 30.94 27.62
N ALA A 74 -15.83 31.56 28.25
CA ALA A 74 -15.80 32.99 28.62
C ALA A 74 -15.36 33.91 27.45
N GLY A 75 -15.79 33.63 26.23
CA GLY A 75 -15.46 34.40 25.03
C GLY A 75 -14.09 34.08 24.40
N VAL A 76 -13.30 33.18 24.99
CA VAL A 76 -11.99 32.80 24.52
C VAL A 76 -12.07 31.41 23.84
N LEU A 77 -11.55 31.32 22.64
CA LEU A 77 -11.44 30.02 21.91
C LEU A 77 -10.50 29.07 22.64
N THR A 78 -10.79 27.76 22.55
CA THR A 78 -9.93 26.72 23.13
C THR A 78 -8.49 26.84 22.65
N ALA A 79 -7.54 26.64 23.55
CA ALA A 79 -6.11 26.58 23.21
C ALA A 79 -5.69 25.24 22.59
N SER A 80 -6.50 24.19 22.78
CA SER A 80 -6.16 22.83 22.33
C SER A 80 -6.16 22.65 20.80
N ARG A 81 -6.56 23.67 20.05
CA ARG A 81 -6.58 23.65 18.58
C ARG A 81 -5.20 23.50 17.93
N GLU A 82 -4.14 23.99 18.54
CA GLU A 82 -2.79 23.97 17.97
C GLU A 82 -2.12 22.60 18.06
N THR A 83 -2.43 21.80 19.05
CA THR A 83 -1.79 20.50 19.30
C THR A 83 -2.25 19.41 18.34
N ILE A 84 -3.34 19.63 17.60
CA ILE A 84 -3.99 18.62 16.76
C ILE A 84 -3.50 18.65 15.33
N LEU A 85 -2.98 19.78 14.84
CA LEU A 85 -2.51 19.95 13.47
C LEU A 85 -1.48 18.89 13.05
N GLY A 86 -0.56 18.54 13.94
CA GLY A 86 0.47 17.54 13.66
C GLY A 86 -0.04 16.11 13.56
N ASN A 87 -1.18 15.79 14.19
CA ASN A 87 -1.66 14.42 14.36
C ASN A 87 -2.80 14.03 13.41
N LEU A 88 -3.66 14.96 13.03
CA LEU A 88 -4.88 14.67 12.28
C LEU A 88 -4.90 15.21 10.86
N LEU A 89 -4.12 16.25 10.57
CA LEU A 89 -4.09 16.89 9.27
C LEU A 89 -2.80 16.56 8.52
N ALA A 90 -2.93 16.12 7.28
CA ALA A 90 -1.80 15.95 6.35
C ALA A 90 -1.43 17.29 5.72
N ALA A 91 -2.43 18.12 5.41
CA ALA A 91 -2.23 19.47 4.91
C ALA A 91 -3.37 20.40 5.34
N THR A 92 -3.01 21.65 5.61
CA THR A 92 -3.94 22.75 5.69
C THR A 92 -3.88 23.49 4.36
N GLY A 93 -4.98 23.47 3.64
CA GLY A 93 -5.11 24.21 2.39
C GLY A 93 -5.49 25.67 2.62
N THR A 94 -6.03 26.28 1.59
CA THR A 94 -6.48 27.67 1.64
C THR A 94 -7.51 27.88 2.74
N GLY A 95 -7.37 28.95 3.51
CA GLY A 95 -8.35 29.41 4.48
C GLY A 95 -8.15 28.91 5.90
N TYR A 96 -7.28 27.93 6.14
CA TYR A 96 -6.98 27.50 7.51
C TYR A 96 -6.22 28.61 8.25
N ASN A 97 -6.82 29.07 9.33
CA ASN A 97 -6.17 30.03 10.19
C ASN A 97 -6.84 29.98 11.57
N ASP A 98 -6.12 29.52 12.55
CA ASP A 98 -6.59 29.38 13.92
C ASP A 98 -6.64 30.72 14.71
N VAL A 99 -6.18 31.81 14.11
CA VAL A 99 -6.26 33.16 14.66
C VAL A 99 -7.43 33.92 14.07
N SER A 100 -7.34 34.28 12.79
CA SER A 100 -8.44 34.82 11.99
C SER A 100 -8.00 34.94 10.52
N ASN A 101 -8.95 34.89 9.62
CA ASN A 101 -8.70 35.19 8.21
C ASN A 101 -9.92 35.85 7.56
N GLY A 102 -9.84 36.22 6.32
CA GLY A 102 -10.94 36.79 5.57
C GLY A 102 -11.77 35.81 4.76
N SER A 103 -11.54 34.51 4.88
CA SER A 103 -12.15 33.49 4.03
C SER A 103 -13.30 32.76 4.68
N ASN A 104 -14.41 32.62 3.96
CA ASN A 104 -15.53 31.77 4.34
C ASN A 104 -15.36 30.30 3.87
N THR A 105 -14.21 29.97 3.30
CA THR A 105 -13.88 28.67 2.74
C THR A 105 -12.60 28.13 3.37
N LEU A 106 -12.62 26.86 3.73
CA LEU A 106 -11.48 26.11 4.27
C LEU A 106 -11.29 24.85 3.43
N SER A 107 -10.03 24.52 3.12
CA SER A 107 -9.66 23.21 2.55
C SER A 107 -8.76 22.45 3.51
N LEU A 108 -9.07 21.20 3.79
CA LEU A 108 -8.30 20.31 4.65
C LEU A 108 -8.04 18.97 3.97
N THR A 109 -6.84 18.43 4.16
CA THR A 109 -6.50 17.04 3.82
C THR A 109 -6.22 16.29 5.14
N TRP A 110 -6.97 15.22 5.36
CA TRP A 110 -6.90 14.44 6.58
C TRP A 110 -5.82 13.36 6.50
N LYS A 111 -5.17 13.08 7.63
CA LYS A 111 -4.38 11.86 7.82
C LYS A 111 -5.30 10.67 8.02
N SER A 112 -4.72 9.47 7.91
CA SER A 112 -5.38 8.24 8.35
C SER A 112 -5.54 8.26 9.87
N PHE A 113 -6.76 8.14 10.38
CA PHE A 113 -7.04 7.95 11.80
C PHE A 113 -8.38 7.26 12.00
N ALA A 114 -8.48 6.46 13.07
CA ALA A 114 -9.72 5.82 13.44
C ALA A 114 -10.70 6.80 14.10
N TYR A 115 -11.99 6.60 13.88
CA TYR A 115 -13.00 7.34 14.64
C TYR A 115 -13.01 6.87 16.09
N ASP A 116 -12.81 7.82 17.02
CA ASP A 116 -12.91 7.59 18.46
C ASP A 116 -14.10 8.39 19.02
N PRO A 117 -15.18 7.73 19.48
CA PRO A 117 -16.34 8.42 20.05
C PRO A 117 -16.02 9.11 21.38
N THR A 118 -14.94 8.73 22.07
CA THR A 118 -14.51 9.35 23.34
C THR A 118 -13.62 10.57 23.13
N ALA A 119 -12.99 10.66 21.95
CA ALA A 119 -12.15 11.78 21.53
C ALA A 119 -12.56 12.27 20.13
N PRO A 120 -13.80 12.73 19.94
CA PRO A 120 -14.29 13.15 18.65
C PRO A 120 -13.51 14.34 18.11
N VAL A 121 -13.38 14.40 16.80
CA VAL A 121 -12.70 15.48 16.08
C VAL A 121 -13.73 16.45 15.53
N PHE A 122 -13.44 17.75 15.62
CA PHE A 122 -14.31 18.81 15.15
C PHE A 122 -13.55 19.77 14.24
N VAL A 123 -14.23 20.20 13.17
CA VAL A 123 -13.89 21.41 12.42
C VAL A 123 -14.79 22.51 12.91
N VAL A 124 -14.20 23.60 13.36
CA VAL A 124 -14.91 24.72 13.97
C VAL A 124 -14.67 25.98 13.17
N ILE A 125 -15.73 26.71 12.90
CA ILE A 125 -15.71 28.08 12.36
C ILE A 125 -16.32 29.05 13.34
N GLN A 126 -15.56 30.08 13.73
CA GLN A 126 -16.07 31.27 14.37
C GLN A 126 -16.13 32.41 13.35
N VAL A 127 -17.23 33.08 13.29
CA VAL A 127 -17.39 34.29 12.49
C VAL A 127 -17.64 35.46 13.43
N LYS A 128 -16.80 36.49 13.32
CA LYS A 128 -17.03 37.79 13.93
C LYS A 128 -17.55 38.75 12.87
N ASN A 129 -18.49 39.60 13.24
CA ASN A 129 -19.05 40.62 12.38
C ASN A 129 -18.95 41.98 13.04
N ASP A 130 -18.28 42.90 12.39
CA ASP A 130 -18.27 44.33 12.80
C ASP A 130 -19.26 45.09 11.91
N ALA A 131 -20.40 45.45 12.50
CA ALA A 131 -21.48 46.13 11.81
C ALA A 131 -21.32 47.67 11.78
N GLY A 132 -20.31 48.22 12.47
CA GLY A 132 -20.20 49.67 12.56
C GLY A 132 -18.90 50.18 13.16
N GLY A 133 -17.73 49.82 12.64
CA GLY A 133 -16.45 50.43 12.99
C GLY A 133 -16.03 50.23 14.46
N GLY A 134 -16.25 49.05 15.00
CA GLY A 134 -15.84 48.65 16.35
C GLY A 134 -16.86 48.88 17.45
N ALA A 135 -17.98 49.58 17.15
CA ALA A 135 -19.00 49.89 18.15
C ALA A 135 -19.91 48.68 18.50
N CYS A 136 -20.04 47.72 17.58
CA CYS A 136 -20.87 46.55 17.80
C CYS A 136 -20.28 45.35 17.06
N VAL A 137 -19.40 44.63 17.75
CA VAL A 137 -18.84 43.36 17.22
C VAL A 137 -19.63 42.19 17.79
N THR A 138 -20.27 41.43 16.92
CA THR A 138 -21.02 40.22 17.28
C THR A 138 -20.26 38.99 16.75
N GLN A 139 -20.53 37.82 17.35
CA GLN A 139 -19.90 36.57 16.91
C GLN A 139 -20.90 35.41 16.89
N ASN A 140 -20.64 34.46 16.01
CA ASN A 140 -21.37 33.21 15.98
C ASN A 140 -20.39 32.07 15.61
N MET A 141 -20.80 30.84 15.86
CA MET A 141 -19.96 29.66 15.66
C MET A 141 -20.77 28.54 15.04
N LYS A 142 -20.11 27.77 14.17
CA LYS A 142 -20.62 26.49 13.69
C LYS A 142 -19.57 25.41 13.88
N VAL A 143 -20.03 24.23 14.26
CA VAL A 143 -19.18 23.07 14.57
C VAL A 143 -19.61 21.91 13.71
N TYR A 144 -18.63 21.28 13.08
CA TYR A 144 -18.80 20.08 12.28
C TYR A 144 -18.08 18.93 12.99
N LYS A 145 -18.83 17.89 13.37
CA LYS A 145 -18.25 16.66 13.90
C LYS A 145 -17.76 15.80 12.74
N ILE A 146 -16.50 15.39 12.81
CA ILE A 146 -15.85 14.60 11.76
C ILE A 146 -15.88 13.12 12.14
N GLN A 147 -16.31 12.29 11.21
CA GLN A 147 -16.35 10.84 11.32
C GLN A 147 -15.54 10.25 10.16
N PRO A 148 -14.20 10.16 10.30
CA PRO A 148 -13.36 9.65 9.23
C PRO A 148 -13.71 8.22 8.88
N GLN A 149 -13.54 7.89 7.62
CA GLN A 149 -13.74 6.55 7.10
C GLN A 149 -12.38 5.93 6.77
N ASN A 150 -12.19 4.68 7.16
CA ASN A 150 -11.05 3.92 6.68
C ASN A 150 -11.27 3.60 5.20
N ALA A 151 -10.34 4.02 4.35
CA ALA A 151 -10.32 3.71 2.92
C ALA A 151 -8.95 3.20 2.49
N PHE A 152 -8.08 2.86 3.45
CA PHE A 152 -6.78 2.28 3.17
C PHE A 152 -6.98 0.93 2.49
N THR A 153 -6.42 0.76 1.31
CA THR A 153 -6.51 -0.46 0.52
C THR A 153 -5.14 -0.89 0.04
N LEU A 154 -4.98 -2.19 -0.06
CA LEU A 154 -3.87 -2.85 -0.71
C LEU A 154 -4.39 -3.68 -1.88
N ASP A 155 -3.62 -3.74 -2.95
CA ASP A 155 -3.88 -4.62 -4.07
C ASP A 155 -2.56 -5.24 -4.53
N ILE A 156 -2.56 -6.53 -4.82
CA ILE A 156 -1.36 -7.26 -5.27
C ILE A 156 -1.56 -7.85 -6.67
N ALA A 157 -0.52 -7.77 -7.49
CA ALA A 157 -0.51 -8.36 -8.82
C ALA A 157 0.81 -9.05 -9.13
N ASN A 158 0.75 -10.08 -9.95
CA ASN A 158 1.92 -10.77 -10.45
C ASN A 158 2.71 -9.93 -11.45
N LEU A 159 4.04 -10.00 -11.36
CA LEU A 159 4.95 -9.47 -12.36
C LEU A 159 5.63 -10.62 -13.08
N GLN A 160 5.51 -10.64 -14.40
CA GLN A 160 6.27 -11.57 -15.22
C GLN A 160 7.73 -11.13 -15.31
N SER A 161 8.66 -11.96 -14.90
CA SER A 161 10.09 -11.64 -14.90
C SER A 161 10.91 -12.69 -15.65
N ALA A 162 12.10 -12.28 -16.09
CA ALA A 162 13.15 -13.23 -16.43
C ALA A 162 13.72 -13.87 -15.15
N ALA A 163 14.40 -15.01 -15.30
CA ALA A 163 15.00 -15.76 -14.20
C ALA A 163 16.28 -15.08 -13.64
N THR A 164 16.17 -13.81 -13.24
CA THR A 164 17.28 -13.05 -12.64
C THR A 164 16.81 -12.33 -11.37
N PRO A 165 17.68 -12.17 -10.36
CA PRO A 165 17.29 -11.58 -9.08
C PRO A 165 16.94 -10.09 -9.14
N ASN A 166 17.32 -9.39 -10.21
CA ASN A 166 17.26 -7.93 -10.28
C ASN A 166 16.35 -7.39 -11.38
N LEU A 167 15.64 -8.25 -12.10
CA LEU A 167 14.81 -7.81 -13.21
C LEU A 167 13.35 -8.01 -12.86
N ALA A 168 12.71 -6.91 -12.47
CA ALA A 168 11.26 -6.90 -12.42
C ALA A 168 10.68 -6.88 -13.84
N GLY A 169 9.74 -7.75 -14.06
CA GLY A 169 9.10 -7.91 -15.36
C GLY A 169 7.97 -6.95 -15.65
N THR A 170 7.14 -7.32 -16.60
CA THR A 170 5.91 -6.64 -16.96
C THR A 170 4.76 -7.12 -16.07
N LEU A 171 3.76 -6.25 -15.85
CA LEU A 171 2.54 -6.63 -15.15
C LEU A 171 1.78 -7.70 -15.94
N VAL A 172 1.26 -8.69 -15.22
CA VAL A 172 0.24 -9.58 -15.74
C VAL A 172 -1.11 -8.86 -15.61
N ALA A 173 -1.91 -8.90 -16.64
CA ALA A 173 -3.19 -8.20 -16.66
C ALA A 173 -4.13 -8.68 -15.54
N GLY A 174 -4.56 -7.74 -14.70
CA GLY A 174 -5.55 -7.94 -13.64
C GLY A 174 -4.98 -8.38 -12.29
N TYR A 175 -5.63 -7.91 -11.23
CA TYR A 175 -5.37 -8.37 -9.87
C TYR A 175 -5.81 -9.82 -9.68
N GLY A 176 -5.03 -10.59 -8.91
CA GLY A 176 -5.35 -11.99 -8.63
C GLY A 176 -5.24 -12.94 -9.83
N ALA A 177 -4.74 -12.49 -10.99
CA ALA A 177 -4.49 -13.37 -12.12
C ALA A 177 -3.35 -14.34 -11.79
N ASN A 178 -3.55 -15.64 -12.05
CA ASN A 178 -2.51 -16.63 -11.89
C ASN A 178 -1.44 -16.44 -12.98
N LEU A 179 -0.19 -16.64 -12.61
CA LEU A 179 0.95 -16.65 -13.52
C LEU A 179 1.61 -18.02 -13.53
N ASP A 180 1.61 -18.68 -14.66
CA ASP A 180 2.40 -19.88 -14.85
C ASP A 180 3.85 -19.50 -15.17
N LYS A 181 4.79 -20.13 -14.49
CA LYS A 181 6.22 -19.94 -14.65
C LYS A 181 6.91 -21.28 -14.76
N CYS A 182 7.86 -21.42 -15.69
CA CYS A 182 8.72 -22.60 -15.72
C CYS A 182 9.61 -22.60 -14.48
N ILE A 183 9.72 -23.73 -13.82
CA ILE A 183 10.72 -23.95 -12.77
C ILE A 183 12.13 -23.82 -13.36
N HIS A 184 13.10 -23.42 -12.53
CA HIS A 184 14.47 -23.28 -12.95
C HIS A 184 15.04 -24.60 -13.48
N ASP A 185 15.86 -24.54 -14.52
CA ASP A 185 16.57 -25.71 -15.05
C ASP A 185 17.62 -26.20 -14.03
N ILE A 186 18.04 -27.47 -14.20
CA ILE A 186 19.17 -28.01 -13.44
C ILE A 186 20.42 -27.21 -13.81
N VAL A 187 21.06 -26.60 -12.79
CA VAL A 187 22.25 -25.76 -12.94
C VAL A 187 23.51 -26.61 -12.99
N ASP A 188 23.58 -27.63 -12.11
CA ASP A 188 24.70 -28.56 -12.04
C ASP A 188 24.23 -29.96 -11.64
N ALA A 189 24.96 -30.97 -12.08
CA ALA A 189 24.77 -32.35 -11.69
C ALA A 189 26.12 -33.05 -11.63
N ALA A 190 26.54 -33.46 -10.43
CA ALA A 190 27.85 -34.06 -10.19
C ALA A 190 27.73 -35.44 -9.53
N TYR A 191 28.64 -36.32 -9.87
CA TYR A 191 28.74 -37.61 -9.17
C TYR A 191 29.28 -37.40 -7.75
N ASP A 192 28.56 -37.94 -6.79
CA ASP A 192 29.01 -38.04 -5.39
C ASP A 192 28.75 -39.48 -4.89
N ALA A 193 29.82 -40.18 -4.52
CA ALA A 193 29.72 -41.52 -4.00
C ALA A 193 28.93 -41.66 -2.69
N ASN A 194 28.73 -40.52 -1.96
CA ASN A 194 28.00 -40.48 -0.72
C ASN A 194 26.52 -40.11 -0.91
N ALA A 195 26.14 -39.64 -2.09
CA ALA A 195 24.76 -39.34 -2.39
C ALA A 195 23.91 -40.62 -2.54
N PRO A 196 22.64 -40.63 -2.11
CA PRO A 196 21.79 -41.82 -2.17
C PRO A 196 21.68 -42.47 -3.57
N GLU A 197 21.70 -41.63 -4.61
CA GLU A 197 21.64 -42.07 -6.01
C GLU A 197 22.97 -41.89 -6.76
N GLY A 198 24.04 -41.56 -6.04
CA GLY A 198 25.37 -41.33 -6.64
C GLY A 198 25.47 -40.00 -7.40
N VAL A 199 24.47 -39.17 -7.39
CA VAL A 199 24.44 -37.85 -8.05
C VAL A 199 23.86 -36.80 -7.14
N ILE A 200 24.51 -35.66 -7.09
CA ILE A 200 23.99 -34.42 -6.44
C ILE A 200 23.56 -33.50 -7.57
N TYR A 201 22.41 -32.91 -7.41
CA TYR A 201 21.84 -31.93 -8.33
C TYR A 201 21.80 -30.54 -7.66
N ASP A 202 22.15 -29.53 -8.43
CA ASP A 202 21.83 -28.14 -8.12
C ASP A 202 20.64 -27.72 -9.00
N TYR A 203 19.51 -27.51 -8.36
CA TYR A 203 18.26 -27.16 -9.04
C TYR A 203 18.09 -25.65 -9.19
N GLY A 204 19.06 -24.85 -8.75
CA GLY A 204 19.09 -23.40 -8.92
C GLY A 204 18.11 -22.64 -8.02
N THR A 205 17.77 -21.44 -8.47
CA THR A 205 16.96 -20.49 -7.69
C THR A 205 15.88 -19.90 -8.57
N ASP A 206 14.66 -19.93 -8.08
CA ASP A 206 13.53 -19.25 -8.70
C ASP A 206 13.22 -17.91 -8.01
N TYR A 207 12.90 -16.92 -8.85
CA TYR A 207 12.51 -15.59 -8.39
C TYR A 207 11.09 -15.26 -8.84
N MET A 208 10.23 -14.92 -7.90
CA MET A 208 8.86 -14.48 -8.16
C MET A 208 8.73 -13.02 -7.78
N PHE A 209 8.09 -12.23 -8.63
CA PHE A 209 7.93 -10.80 -8.43
C PHE A 209 6.47 -10.40 -8.41
N TYR A 210 6.17 -9.47 -7.51
CA TYR A 210 4.82 -8.95 -7.31
C TYR A 210 4.88 -7.42 -7.20
N GLU A 211 3.81 -6.76 -7.59
CA GLU A 211 3.57 -5.36 -7.28
C GLU A 211 2.44 -5.25 -6.27
N VAL A 212 2.66 -4.49 -5.21
CA VAL A 212 1.63 -4.14 -4.24
C VAL A 212 1.37 -2.66 -4.34
N VAL A 213 0.11 -2.28 -4.54
CA VAL A 213 -0.33 -0.89 -4.59
C VAL A 213 -1.09 -0.58 -3.31
N ALA A 214 -0.63 0.43 -2.58
CA ALA A 214 -1.28 0.95 -1.39
C ALA A 214 -1.94 2.30 -1.69
N ALA A 215 -3.21 2.48 -1.31
CA ALA A 215 -3.98 3.69 -1.61
C ALA A 215 -4.72 4.24 -0.39
N ASN A 216 -5.09 5.53 -0.46
CA ASN A 216 -5.89 6.25 0.53
C ASN A 216 -5.28 6.24 1.93
N PHE A 217 -4.00 6.55 2.03
CA PHE A 217 -3.27 6.66 3.29
C PHE A 217 -2.44 7.93 3.36
N THR A 218 -1.86 8.20 4.53
CA THR A 218 -0.95 9.33 4.74
C THR A 218 0.27 8.91 5.56
N GLY A 219 1.42 9.52 5.23
CA GLY A 219 2.68 9.24 5.92
C GLY A 219 3.28 7.91 5.53
N SER A 220 3.15 6.90 6.39
CA SER A 220 3.77 5.59 6.17
C SER A 220 2.77 4.46 6.42
N TRP A 221 3.02 3.33 5.78
CA TRP A 221 2.36 2.08 6.08
C TRP A 221 3.38 0.95 6.22
N LYS A 222 3.02 -0.09 6.94
CA LYS A 222 3.88 -1.23 7.23
C LYS A 222 3.35 -2.45 6.49
N PRO A 223 4.10 -3.00 5.52
CA PRO A 223 3.72 -4.23 4.83
C PRO A 223 3.96 -5.48 5.70
N SER A 224 3.10 -6.46 5.53
CA SER A 224 3.30 -7.83 5.99
C SER A 224 2.73 -8.81 4.97
N PHE A 225 3.26 -10.04 4.96
CA PHE A 225 2.90 -11.02 3.95
C PHE A 225 2.72 -12.40 4.55
N THR A 226 1.80 -13.18 3.97
CA THR A 226 1.70 -14.61 4.19
C THR A 226 2.02 -15.33 2.90
N LEU A 227 2.90 -16.32 2.97
CA LEU A 227 3.31 -17.14 1.83
C LEU A 227 2.91 -18.59 2.09
N THR A 228 2.23 -19.20 1.12
CA THR A 228 1.80 -20.60 1.18
C THR A 228 2.06 -21.31 -0.14
N GLY A 229 2.01 -22.64 -0.14
CA GLY A 229 2.19 -23.45 -1.34
C GLY A 229 3.64 -23.73 -1.70
N VAL A 230 4.60 -23.35 -0.87
CA VAL A 230 6.03 -23.61 -1.05
C VAL A 230 6.36 -25.02 -0.56
N ASP A 231 7.19 -25.75 -1.31
CA ASP A 231 7.68 -27.07 -0.88
C ASP A 231 8.52 -26.94 0.40
N PRO A 232 8.31 -27.80 1.40
CA PRO A 232 9.04 -27.73 2.69
C PRO A 232 10.55 -27.94 2.56
N ASN A 233 11.02 -28.45 1.43
CA ASN A 233 12.44 -28.63 1.18
C ASN A 233 13.13 -27.41 0.55
N GLU A 234 12.38 -26.35 0.25
CA GLU A 234 12.93 -25.11 -0.30
C GLU A 234 13.37 -24.13 0.79
N THR A 235 14.41 -23.39 0.48
CA THR A 235 14.80 -22.23 1.29
C THR A 235 14.17 -20.97 0.72
N VAL A 236 13.38 -20.27 1.52
CA VAL A 236 12.60 -19.09 1.10
C VAL A 236 13.15 -17.81 1.69
N THR A 237 13.24 -16.78 0.86
CA THR A 237 13.40 -15.40 1.35
C THR A 237 12.35 -14.50 0.71
N VAL A 238 11.86 -13.54 1.48
CA VAL A 238 10.89 -12.54 1.02
C VAL A 238 11.45 -11.16 1.34
N GLU A 239 11.39 -10.27 0.36
CA GLU A 239 11.84 -8.89 0.53
C GLU A 239 11.01 -7.95 -0.33
N TRP A 240 10.95 -6.68 0.04
CA TRP A 240 10.29 -5.65 -0.74
C TRP A 240 11.22 -4.48 -1.04
N ALA A 241 10.93 -3.72 -2.08
CA ALA A 241 11.66 -2.51 -2.48
C ALA A 241 10.70 -1.48 -3.09
N THR A 242 11.17 -0.25 -3.16
CA THR A 242 10.43 0.85 -3.81
C THR A 242 10.66 0.91 -5.32
N ASP A 243 11.59 0.13 -5.82
CA ASP A 243 11.92 0.04 -7.25
C ASP A 243 11.97 -1.40 -7.75
N LYS A 244 11.74 -1.58 -9.05
CA LYS A 244 11.67 -2.89 -9.70
C LYS A 244 13.00 -3.65 -9.77
N VAL A 245 14.12 -2.97 -9.58
CA VAL A 245 15.46 -3.59 -9.65
C VAL A 245 16.01 -3.93 -8.26
N PHE A 246 15.23 -3.65 -7.21
CA PHE A 246 15.60 -3.95 -5.82
C PHE A 246 16.95 -3.33 -5.44
N THR A 247 17.12 -2.04 -5.75
CA THR A 247 18.35 -1.30 -5.43
C THR A 247 18.63 -1.26 -3.92
N THR A 248 17.58 -1.12 -3.13
CA THR A 248 17.66 -1.15 -1.66
C THR A 248 16.52 -2.04 -1.15
N PRO A 249 16.73 -3.36 -1.08
CA PRO A 249 15.70 -4.27 -0.61
C PRO A 249 15.56 -4.22 0.92
N HIS A 250 14.33 -4.37 1.38
CA HIS A 250 13.95 -4.52 2.79
C HIS A 250 13.64 -5.99 3.05
N ALA A 251 14.55 -6.69 3.70
CA ALA A 251 14.39 -8.10 4.02
C ALA A 251 13.31 -8.30 5.09
N LEU A 252 12.49 -9.34 4.90
CA LEU A 252 11.45 -9.74 5.83
C LEU A 252 11.90 -10.96 6.64
N THR A 253 11.38 -11.07 7.84
CA THR A 253 11.62 -12.21 8.73
C THR A 253 10.31 -12.95 8.96
N LEU A 254 10.35 -14.27 8.84
CA LEU A 254 9.20 -15.12 9.11
C LEU A 254 9.03 -15.33 10.61
N ALA A 255 7.87 -14.93 11.13
CA ALA A 255 7.47 -15.18 12.52
C ALA A 255 5.98 -15.55 12.58
N ALA A 256 5.65 -16.68 13.20
CA ALA A 256 4.28 -17.18 13.33
C ALA A 256 3.50 -17.26 12.00
N GLY A 257 4.18 -17.59 10.90
CA GLY A 257 3.57 -17.71 9.56
C GLY A 257 3.47 -16.38 8.79
N VAL A 258 3.91 -15.27 9.38
CA VAL A 258 3.87 -13.94 8.74
C VAL A 258 5.28 -13.43 8.47
N TRP A 259 5.52 -12.98 7.26
CA TRP A 259 6.72 -12.28 6.83
C TRP A 259 6.58 -10.79 7.11
N SER A 260 7.41 -10.25 7.98
CA SER A 260 7.36 -8.82 8.34
C SER A 260 8.73 -8.30 8.77
N SER A 261 8.89 -6.98 8.79
CA SER A 261 10.07 -6.30 9.33
C SER A 261 9.65 -5.08 10.15
N ALA A 262 10.62 -4.38 10.74
CA ALA A 262 10.39 -3.07 11.34
C ALA A 262 10.26 -1.95 10.28
N ASP A 263 10.68 -2.23 9.05
CA ASP A 263 10.70 -1.26 7.96
C ASP A 263 9.28 -0.90 7.51
N VAL A 264 9.14 0.35 7.11
CA VAL A 264 7.89 0.93 6.64
C VAL A 264 8.08 1.58 5.28
N TYR A 265 7.05 1.51 4.44
CA TYR A 265 6.99 2.33 3.26
C TYR A 265 6.56 3.75 3.64
N THR A 266 7.27 4.75 3.15
CA THR A 266 6.92 6.16 3.35
C THR A 266 6.45 6.75 2.03
N ALA A 267 5.28 7.38 2.05
CA ALA A 267 4.67 8.02 0.89
C ALA A 267 5.62 9.03 0.23
N VAL A 268 5.74 8.94 -1.08
CA VAL A 268 6.56 9.84 -1.91
C VAL A 268 5.77 11.08 -2.33
N ALA A 269 4.44 11.01 -2.33
CA ALA A 269 3.56 12.12 -2.67
C ALA A 269 3.83 13.35 -1.80
N ALA A 270 3.72 14.53 -2.39
CA ALA A 270 3.91 15.79 -1.69
C ALA A 270 2.97 15.91 -0.49
N GLY A 271 3.53 16.19 0.69
CA GLY A 271 2.78 16.21 1.96
C GLY A 271 2.48 14.83 2.54
N GLY A 272 3.00 13.75 1.95
CA GLY A 272 2.80 12.39 2.43
C GLY A 272 1.36 11.88 2.28
N ALA A 273 0.55 12.50 1.42
CA ALA A 273 -0.86 12.16 1.22
C ALA A 273 -1.03 11.37 -0.08
N VAL A 274 -1.41 10.11 0.03
CA VAL A 274 -1.65 9.20 -1.09
C VAL A 274 -3.15 9.02 -1.28
N GLY A 275 -3.62 9.41 -2.45
CA GLY A 275 -5.03 9.30 -2.83
C GLY A 275 -5.38 7.96 -3.47
N PRO A 276 -6.49 7.90 -4.24
CA PRO A 276 -7.02 6.65 -4.79
C PRO A 276 -6.17 6.02 -5.90
N LEU A 277 -5.19 6.73 -6.46
CA LEU A 277 -4.27 6.16 -7.45
C LEU A 277 -3.19 5.28 -6.81
N GLY A 278 -2.95 5.45 -5.50
CA GLY A 278 -1.99 4.67 -4.76
C GLY A 278 -0.53 4.95 -5.09
N GLU A 279 0.33 4.26 -4.36
CA GLU A 279 1.76 4.15 -4.60
C GLU A 279 2.19 2.69 -4.47
N SER A 280 3.22 2.28 -5.20
CA SER A 280 3.63 0.88 -5.31
C SER A 280 4.88 0.56 -4.52
N ILE A 281 4.89 -0.64 -3.95
CA ILE A 281 6.11 -1.38 -3.63
C ILE A 281 6.19 -2.64 -4.48
N PHE A 282 7.38 -3.18 -4.62
CA PHE A 282 7.66 -4.42 -5.35
C PHE A 282 8.13 -5.47 -4.36
N VAL A 283 7.64 -6.68 -4.51
CA VAL A 283 7.99 -7.81 -3.64
C VAL A 283 8.71 -8.86 -4.46
N ARG A 284 9.79 -9.40 -3.92
CA ARG A 284 10.50 -10.55 -4.46
C ARG A 284 10.44 -11.70 -3.49
N VAL A 285 9.95 -12.84 -3.96
CA VAL A 285 10.07 -14.13 -3.29
C VAL A 285 11.15 -14.92 -4.01
N THR A 286 12.13 -15.37 -3.26
CA THR A 286 13.22 -16.20 -3.76
C THR A 286 13.07 -17.60 -3.19
N LEU A 287 13.00 -18.60 -4.08
CA LEU A 287 12.97 -20.01 -3.75
C LEU A 287 14.32 -20.61 -4.14
N ASP A 288 15.11 -20.98 -3.17
CA ASP A 288 16.43 -21.58 -3.37
C ASP A 288 16.35 -23.10 -3.21
N HIS A 289 16.63 -23.80 -4.28
CA HIS A 289 16.65 -25.27 -4.39
C HIS A 289 18.08 -25.83 -4.45
N SER A 290 19.08 -24.97 -4.50
CA SER A 290 20.46 -25.35 -4.85
C SER A 290 21.09 -26.31 -3.86
N THR A 291 20.71 -26.24 -2.60
CA THR A 291 21.29 -27.07 -1.53
C THR A 291 20.33 -28.14 -0.98
N THR A 292 19.15 -28.24 -1.56
CA THR A 292 18.09 -29.10 -1.04
C THR A 292 18.12 -30.45 -1.76
N THR A 293 18.51 -31.50 -1.05
CA THR A 293 18.72 -32.84 -1.61
C THR A 293 17.44 -33.55 -2.05
N ASN A 294 16.27 -33.08 -1.62
CA ASN A 294 14.99 -33.77 -1.85
C ASN A 294 14.04 -33.03 -2.81
N TYR A 295 14.35 -31.79 -3.21
CA TYR A 295 13.52 -31.05 -4.14
C TYR A 295 13.80 -31.49 -5.56
N GLN A 296 12.79 -32.02 -6.23
CA GLN A 296 12.89 -32.43 -7.65
C GLN A 296 12.01 -31.60 -8.59
N GLY A 297 11.02 -30.91 -8.07
CA GLY A 297 10.09 -30.09 -8.85
C GLY A 297 9.33 -30.89 -9.90
N LEU A 298 8.76 -32.03 -9.51
CA LEU A 298 8.04 -32.96 -10.41
C LEU A 298 6.52 -32.75 -10.43
N ALA A 299 6.01 -31.82 -9.65
CA ALA A 299 4.60 -31.45 -9.59
C ALA A 299 4.43 -29.94 -9.75
N ASP A 300 3.25 -29.49 -10.15
CA ASP A 300 2.89 -28.08 -10.12
C ASP A 300 2.99 -27.57 -8.67
N GLU A 301 3.64 -26.43 -8.50
CA GLU A 301 3.78 -25.75 -7.22
C GLU A 301 3.12 -24.37 -7.29
N ALA A 302 1.97 -24.24 -6.68
CA ALA A 302 1.20 -23.00 -6.66
C ALA A 302 1.57 -22.16 -5.43
N VAL A 303 2.50 -21.25 -5.61
CA VAL A 303 2.96 -20.32 -4.57
C VAL A 303 2.01 -19.14 -4.49
N VAL A 304 1.40 -18.95 -3.34
CA VAL A 304 0.42 -17.91 -3.06
C VAL A 304 1.01 -16.90 -2.09
N LEU A 305 1.12 -15.65 -2.51
CA LEU A 305 1.51 -14.54 -1.68
C LEU A 305 0.26 -13.70 -1.36
N ALA A 306 -0.04 -13.56 -0.06
CA ALA A 306 -1.04 -12.64 0.44
C ALA A 306 -0.36 -11.43 1.07
N VAL A 307 -0.91 -10.23 0.87
CA VAL A 307 -0.45 -8.99 1.49
C VAL A 307 -1.45 -8.49 2.50
N ASP A 308 -0.94 -7.88 3.56
CA ASP A 308 -1.68 -7.12 4.56
C ASP A 308 -0.85 -5.89 4.97
N GLY A 309 -1.48 -4.92 5.58
CA GLY A 309 -0.77 -3.71 5.97
C GLY A 309 -1.46 -2.89 7.03
N LEU A 310 -0.64 -2.11 7.73
CA LEU A 310 -1.08 -1.19 8.77
C LEU A 310 -0.64 0.23 8.44
N THR A 311 -1.55 1.18 8.56
CA THR A 311 -1.26 2.62 8.51
C THR A 311 -1.58 3.30 9.85
N ASN A 312 -1.36 4.61 9.96
CA ASN A 312 -1.46 5.37 11.20
C ASN A 312 -0.53 4.84 12.31
N LEU A 313 0.71 4.54 11.93
CA LEU A 313 1.69 3.81 12.75
C LEU A 313 2.13 4.58 14.01
N SER A 314 1.98 5.89 14.04
CA SER A 314 2.29 6.74 15.21
C SER A 314 1.20 6.70 16.29
N ALA A 315 0.03 6.15 15.97
CA ALA A 315 -1.05 5.99 16.93
C ALA A 315 -0.81 4.82 17.89
N ILE A 316 -1.52 4.83 19.00
CA ILE A 316 -1.59 3.62 19.85
C ILE A 316 -2.15 2.46 19.02
N PRO A 317 -1.73 1.21 19.29
CA PRO A 317 -2.08 0.06 18.45
C PRO A 317 -3.58 -0.08 18.14
N ALA A 318 -4.46 0.25 19.09
CA ALA A 318 -5.91 0.21 18.90
C ALA A 318 -6.47 1.24 17.91
N GLN A 319 -5.67 2.22 17.48
CA GLN A 319 -6.04 3.27 16.52
C GLN A 319 -5.28 3.13 15.19
N GLN A 320 -4.44 2.13 15.05
CA GLN A 320 -3.85 1.78 13.76
C GLN A 320 -4.96 1.25 12.84
N LEU A 321 -4.82 1.52 11.54
CA LEU A 321 -5.80 1.10 10.54
C LEU A 321 -5.21 0.00 9.68
N GLY A 322 -5.89 -1.15 9.66
CA GLY A 322 -5.68 -2.19 8.65
C GLY A 322 -6.27 -1.77 7.31
N ASP A 323 -5.86 -2.44 6.25
CA ASP A 323 -6.44 -2.24 4.94
C ASP A 323 -7.89 -2.74 4.88
N ILE A 324 -8.64 -2.16 3.95
CA ILE A 324 -9.99 -2.56 3.65
C ILE A 324 -9.94 -3.52 2.49
N HIS A 325 -10.50 -4.68 2.73
CA HIS A 325 -10.61 -5.71 1.73
C HIS A 325 -11.95 -5.63 0.97
N TYR A 326 -11.88 -5.74 -0.36
CA TYR A 326 -13.07 -5.83 -1.23
C TYR A 326 -12.96 -7.00 -2.20
N GLU A 327 -13.77 -8.03 -2.01
CA GLU A 327 -13.96 -9.07 -3.02
C GLU A 327 -15.00 -8.67 -4.07
N ALA A 328 -14.60 -8.70 -5.33
CA ALA A 328 -15.53 -8.59 -6.42
C ALA A 328 -16.51 -9.78 -6.40
N GLY A 329 -17.79 -9.51 -6.12
CA GLY A 329 -18.85 -10.53 -6.05
C GLY A 329 -19.22 -10.99 -4.65
N ALA A 330 -18.55 -10.53 -3.59
CA ALA A 330 -19.02 -10.76 -2.24
C ALA A 330 -20.34 -10.03 -1.99
N THR A 331 -21.32 -10.72 -1.42
CA THR A 331 -22.56 -10.12 -0.96
C THR A 331 -22.27 -9.37 0.33
N LEU A 332 -21.94 -8.09 0.22
CA LEU A 332 -21.71 -7.24 1.37
C LEU A 332 -23.01 -7.04 2.15
N PRO A 333 -22.98 -7.12 3.51
CA PRO A 333 -24.11 -6.63 4.29
C PRO A 333 -24.34 -5.15 3.95
N ALA A 334 -25.57 -4.73 3.81
CA ALA A 334 -26.01 -3.42 3.30
C ALA A 334 -25.46 -2.19 4.08
N GLN A 335 -24.65 -2.37 5.11
CA GLN A 335 -24.05 -1.32 5.95
C GLN A 335 -22.55 -1.48 6.19
N ALA A 336 -21.88 -2.42 5.53
CA ALA A 336 -20.51 -2.74 5.84
C ALA A 336 -19.57 -2.36 4.70
N CYS A 337 -19.08 -1.14 4.75
CA CYS A 337 -17.80 -0.80 4.24
C CYS A 337 -16.92 -0.40 5.43
N PRO A 338 -16.58 -1.27 6.27
CA PRO A 338 -15.25 -1.44 6.80
C PRO A 338 -14.98 -2.93 6.99
N TRP A 339 -14.61 -3.58 5.91
CA TRP A 339 -13.96 -4.86 6.02
C TRP A 339 -12.50 -4.53 6.34
N VAL A 340 -12.22 -4.42 7.63
CA VAL A 340 -10.85 -4.55 8.11
C VAL A 340 -10.61 -6.04 8.18
N ASP A 341 -10.02 -6.60 7.15
CA ASP A 341 -9.66 -8.00 7.15
C ASP A 341 -8.15 -8.15 7.09
N ALA A 342 -7.64 -8.85 8.08
CA ALA A 342 -6.29 -9.34 8.05
C ALA A 342 -6.24 -10.51 7.05
N PHE A 343 -5.60 -10.34 5.91
CA PHE A 343 -5.18 -11.38 4.95
C PHE A 343 -6.22 -11.98 4.01
N ALA A 344 -7.46 -11.51 3.92
CA ALA A 344 -8.43 -12.38 3.29
C ALA A 344 -8.29 -12.48 1.78
N ASN A 345 -7.83 -11.46 1.04
CA ASN A 345 -8.00 -11.56 -0.40
C ASN A 345 -7.06 -10.76 -1.28
N ASP A 346 -6.12 -10.04 -0.74
CA ASP A 346 -5.09 -9.44 -1.54
C ASP A 346 -4.01 -10.49 -1.81
N ILE A 347 -4.38 -11.44 -2.66
CA ILE A 347 -3.54 -12.57 -3.02
C ILE A 347 -3.12 -12.53 -4.48
N ALA A 348 -1.91 -13.02 -4.75
CA ALA A 348 -1.43 -13.32 -6.08
C ALA A 348 -0.78 -14.71 -6.09
N THR A 349 -1.03 -15.47 -7.15
CA THR A 349 -0.54 -16.83 -7.28
C THR A 349 0.41 -16.94 -8.47
N GLN A 350 1.60 -17.50 -8.25
CA GLN A 350 2.49 -17.95 -9.31
C GLN A 350 2.66 -19.45 -9.23
N THR A 351 2.44 -20.15 -10.34
CA THR A 351 2.55 -21.60 -10.39
C THR A 351 3.83 -22.00 -11.11
N LEU A 352 4.77 -22.61 -10.38
CA LEU A 352 5.93 -23.24 -10.98
C LEU A 352 5.49 -24.52 -11.68
N LYS A 353 5.75 -24.58 -12.99
CA LYS A 353 5.47 -25.78 -13.82
C LYS A 353 6.60 -26.77 -13.67
N PRO A 354 6.26 -28.09 -13.51
CA PRO A 354 7.21 -29.08 -13.10
C PRO A 354 8.24 -29.42 -14.19
N ARG A 355 9.35 -29.97 -13.74
CA ARG A 355 10.29 -30.66 -14.61
C ARG A 355 9.67 -31.94 -15.20
N PRO A 356 10.08 -32.36 -16.39
CA PRO A 356 9.59 -33.60 -16.95
C PRO A 356 10.05 -34.80 -16.10
N THR A 357 9.13 -35.69 -15.78
CA THR A 357 9.47 -36.97 -15.15
C THR A 357 10.12 -37.90 -16.15
N ILE A 358 11.30 -38.41 -15.83
CA ILE A 358 12.01 -39.39 -16.65
C ILE A 358 11.87 -40.78 -16.00
N ASN A 359 11.12 -41.64 -16.66
CA ASN A 359 10.96 -43.03 -16.22
C ASN A 359 11.91 -43.96 -17.02
N ALA A 360 12.45 -44.96 -16.35
CA ALA A 360 13.20 -45.99 -17.04
C ALA A 360 12.30 -46.70 -18.10
N GLY A 361 12.73 -46.73 -19.34
CA GLY A 361 12.03 -47.50 -20.37
C GLY A 361 11.99 -48.97 -20.03
N ALA A 362 10.97 -49.71 -20.53
CA ALA A 362 10.77 -51.12 -20.25
C ALA A 362 11.96 -52.04 -20.66
N THR A 363 12.88 -51.52 -21.43
CA THR A 363 14.09 -52.23 -21.90
C THR A 363 15.38 -51.73 -21.26
N MET A 364 15.31 -50.71 -20.41
CA MET A 364 16.49 -50.27 -19.65
C MET A 364 16.71 -51.22 -18.47
N PRO A 365 17.93 -51.70 -18.25
CA PRO A 365 18.22 -52.34 -16.98
C PRO A 365 17.93 -51.36 -15.84
N THR A 366 17.31 -51.86 -14.79
CA THR A 366 17.22 -51.09 -13.54
C THR A 366 18.61 -50.53 -13.24
N PRO A 367 18.78 -49.23 -12.91
CA PRO A 367 20.09 -48.71 -12.57
C PRO A 367 20.64 -49.56 -11.41
N GLY A 368 21.42 -50.54 -11.77
CA GLY A 368 22.13 -51.33 -10.79
C GLY A 368 23.27 -50.46 -10.28
N LEU A 369 23.48 -50.45 -8.97
CA LEU A 369 24.72 -50.01 -8.38
C LEU A 369 25.86 -50.41 -9.32
N LEU A 370 26.60 -49.42 -9.82
CA LEU A 370 27.83 -49.71 -10.59
C LEU A 370 28.66 -50.64 -9.70
N ALA A 371 28.74 -51.91 -10.09
CA ALA A 371 29.54 -52.85 -9.35
C ALA A 371 30.94 -52.29 -9.29
N VAL A 372 31.38 -51.90 -8.13
CA VAL A 372 32.78 -51.52 -7.88
C VAL A 372 33.61 -52.70 -8.33
N LYS A 373 34.30 -52.57 -9.43
CA LYS A 373 35.24 -53.56 -9.88
C LYS A 373 36.36 -53.68 -8.86
N PRO A 374 36.65 -54.86 -8.30
CA PRO A 374 37.68 -55.03 -7.30
C PRO A 374 39.05 -54.59 -7.77
#